data_652651e829a8513f3dd09d36d78099a0
#
_entry.id   652651e829a8513f3dd09d36d78099a0
#
_cell.length_a   1.000
_cell.length_b   1.000
_cell.length_c   1.000
_cell.angle_alpha   90.00
_cell.angle_beta   90.00
_cell.angle_gamma   90.00
#
_symmetry.space_group_name_H-M   'P 1'
#
loop_
_entity.id
_entity.type
_entity.pdbx_description
1 polymer ?
#
loop_
_entity_poly.entity_id
_entity_poly.type
_entity_poly.pdbx_seq_one_letter_code
_entity_poly.pdbx_strand_id
1 'polypeptide(L)'
;MTFNIDTLKLMVVRDSEPLGIIKSPQDSYEIIKQYIGNADREHFIVLLLNTKNSVTGLHTVSIGHLSASIVHPREVFKAAILGNAARMMLAHNHPSGNPQPSQEDIVTTKRLCEAGELLGIEVLDHIIIGYENYYSFKQESML
;
A
#
# COMPACT_ATOMS: atom_id res chain seq x y z
N MET A 1 -22.28 32.93 21.84
CA MET A 1 -21.60 32.34 20.67
C MET A 1 -21.71 30.83 20.73
N THR A 2 -22.11 30.19 19.63
CA THR A 2 -22.21 28.75 19.56
C THR A 2 -21.02 28.18 18.76
N PHE A 3 -20.33 27.23 19.34
CA PHE A 3 -19.25 26.52 18.66
C PHE A 3 -19.76 25.17 18.17
N ASN A 4 -19.46 24.85 16.94
CA ASN A 4 -19.74 23.54 16.38
C ASN A 4 -18.44 22.73 16.39
N ILE A 5 -18.50 21.54 16.98
CA ILE A 5 -17.37 20.62 17.06
C ILE A 5 -17.76 19.33 16.37
N ASP A 6 -16.96 18.93 15.41
CA ASP A 6 -17.17 17.66 14.74
C ASP A 6 -16.73 16.51 15.65
N THR A 7 -17.61 15.54 15.82
CA THR A 7 -17.25 14.29 16.49
C THR A 7 -16.89 13.28 15.44
N LEU A 8 -15.65 12.77 15.51
CA LEU A 8 -15.13 11.80 14.54
C LEU A 8 -15.49 10.40 14.99
N LYS A 9 -16.07 9.64 14.06
CA LYS A 9 -16.32 8.21 14.24
C LYS A 9 -15.50 7.45 13.23
N LEU A 10 -14.65 6.53 13.71
CA LEU A 10 -13.87 5.66 12.85
C LEU A 10 -14.67 4.39 12.61
N MET A 11 -14.85 4.06 11.33
CA MET A 11 -15.71 2.96 10.93
C MET A 11 -15.02 2.09 9.89
N VAL A 12 -15.01 0.77 10.13
CA VAL A 12 -14.54 -0.22 9.18
C VAL A 12 -15.75 -1.04 8.74
N VAL A 13 -16.00 -1.06 7.45
CA VAL A 13 -17.06 -1.90 6.88
C VAL A 13 -16.42 -3.20 6.40
N ARG A 14 -16.88 -4.31 6.98
CA ARG A 14 -16.37 -5.64 6.64
C ARG A 14 -17.42 -6.36 5.81
N ASP A 15 -17.09 -6.57 4.55
CA ASP A 15 -18.01 -7.17 3.59
C ASP A 15 -17.41 -8.36 2.82
N SER A 16 -16.20 -8.77 3.17
CA SER A 16 -15.53 -9.86 2.46
C SER A 16 -14.63 -10.68 3.38
N GLU A 17 -14.28 -11.87 2.91
CA GLU A 17 -13.30 -12.74 3.56
C GLU A 17 -11.88 -12.18 3.35
N PRO A 18 -10.94 -12.53 4.24
CA PRO A 18 -9.54 -12.17 4.06
C PRO A 18 -8.98 -12.67 2.73
N LEU A 19 -8.13 -11.87 2.09
CA LEU A 19 -7.58 -12.17 0.77
C LEU A 19 -6.47 -13.22 0.79
N GLY A 20 -5.99 -13.62 1.95
CA GLY A 20 -4.94 -14.62 2.09
C GLY A 20 -3.80 -14.15 2.98
N ILE A 21 -2.79 -15.02 3.11
CA ILE A 21 -1.62 -14.78 3.94
C ILE A 21 -0.42 -14.54 3.03
N ILE A 22 0.36 -13.50 3.32
CA ILE A 22 1.56 -13.16 2.57
C ILE A 22 2.75 -13.83 3.23
N LYS A 23 3.35 -14.80 2.53
CA LYS A 23 4.55 -15.51 2.96
C LYS A 23 5.76 -15.18 2.11
N SER A 24 5.54 -14.62 0.92
CA SER A 24 6.59 -14.33 -0.05
C SER A 24 6.19 -13.16 -0.94
N PRO A 25 7.14 -12.53 -1.66
CA PRO A 25 6.79 -11.51 -2.67
C PRO A 25 5.86 -12.06 -3.76
N GLN A 26 5.96 -13.33 -4.10
CA GLN A 26 5.09 -13.97 -5.08
C GLN A 26 3.63 -13.98 -4.62
N ASP A 27 3.37 -14.26 -3.34
CA ASP A 27 2.02 -14.20 -2.78
C ASP A 27 1.44 -12.80 -2.90
N SER A 28 2.24 -11.80 -2.59
CA SER A 28 1.84 -10.39 -2.71
C SER A 28 1.50 -10.04 -4.16
N TYR A 29 2.35 -10.45 -5.09
CA TYR A 29 2.15 -10.22 -6.52
C TYR A 29 0.82 -10.80 -7.00
N GLU A 30 0.50 -12.04 -6.63
CA GLU A 30 -0.74 -12.69 -7.03
C GLU A 30 -1.98 -11.95 -6.52
N ILE A 31 -1.94 -11.46 -5.29
CA ILE A 31 -3.04 -10.69 -4.72
C ILE A 31 -3.17 -9.34 -5.42
N ILE A 32 -2.06 -8.62 -5.56
CA ILE A 32 -2.02 -7.28 -6.16
C ILE A 32 -2.50 -7.33 -7.61
N LYS A 33 -2.06 -8.33 -8.36
CA LYS A 33 -2.41 -8.50 -9.76
C LYS A 33 -3.92 -8.58 -9.99
N GLN A 34 -4.66 -9.17 -9.07
CA GLN A 34 -6.11 -9.27 -9.18
C GLN A 34 -6.79 -7.90 -9.14
N TYR A 35 -6.19 -6.92 -8.47
CA TYR A 35 -6.80 -5.60 -8.28
C TYR A 35 -6.34 -4.56 -9.30
N ILE A 36 -5.06 -4.55 -9.65
CA ILE A 36 -4.49 -3.49 -10.49
C ILE A 36 -3.73 -4.02 -11.71
N GLY A 37 -3.74 -5.33 -11.95
CA GLY A 37 -2.94 -5.94 -13.02
C GLY A 37 -3.31 -5.48 -14.42
N ASN A 38 -4.57 -5.14 -14.67
CA ASN A 38 -5.06 -4.71 -15.97
C ASN A 38 -5.44 -3.22 -15.98
N ALA A 39 -4.96 -2.45 -15.01
CA ALA A 39 -5.28 -1.03 -14.93
C ALA A 39 -4.58 -0.25 -16.06
N ASP A 40 -5.32 0.66 -16.68
CA ASP A 40 -4.82 1.50 -17.79
C ASP A 40 -3.99 2.69 -17.31
N ARG A 41 -3.96 2.93 -16.02
CA ARG A 41 -3.22 4.02 -15.38
C ARG A 41 -2.64 3.56 -14.06
N GLU A 42 -1.72 4.33 -13.50
CA GLU A 42 -1.06 3.98 -12.25
C GLU A 42 -2.05 4.02 -11.07
N HIS A 43 -2.06 2.95 -10.29
CA HIS A 43 -2.81 2.86 -9.04
C HIS A 43 -1.81 2.60 -7.92
N PHE A 44 -1.87 3.40 -6.87
CA PHE A 44 -1.10 3.14 -5.66
C PHE A 44 -2.05 2.61 -4.59
N ILE A 45 -1.80 1.40 -4.16
CA ILE A 45 -2.64 0.72 -3.16
C ILE A 45 -1.83 0.32 -1.95
N VAL A 46 -2.54 0.13 -0.84
CA VAL A 46 -1.99 -0.36 0.42
C VAL A 46 -2.74 -1.61 0.82
N LEU A 47 -2.01 -2.68 1.11
CA LEU A 47 -2.56 -3.87 1.72
C LEU A 47 -2.34 -3.77 3.23
N LEU A 48 -3.41 -3.94 3.98
CA LEU A 48 -3.36 -3.92 5.45
C LEU A 48 -3.21 -5.36 5.95
N LEU A 49 -2.25 -5.56 6.85
CA LEU A 49 -1.90 -6.88 7.34
C LEU A 49 -2.06 -6.95 8.85
N ASN A 50 -2.52 -8.09 9.35
CA ASN A 50 -2.49 -8.40 10.77
C ASN A 50 -1.13 -8.99 11.19
N THR A 51 -0.98 -9.37 12.45
CA THR A 51 0.27 -9.92 12.99
C THR A 51 0.69 -11.25 12.35
N LYS A 52 -0.23 -11.93 11.70
CA LYS A 52 0.03 -13.18 10.98
C LYS A 52 0.26 -12.96 9.49
N ASN A 53 0.35 -11.70 9.06
CA ASN A 53 0.49 -11.31 7.66
C ASN A 53 -0.69 -11.76 6.78
N SER A 54 -1.88 -11.91 7.39
CA SER A 54 -3.12 -12.05 6.63
C SER A 54 -3.55 -10.68 6.13
N VAL A 55 -4.01 -10.62 4.89
CA VAL A 55 -4.50 -9.38 4.29
C VAL A 55 -5.92 -9.13 4.80
N THR A 56 -6.06 -8.12 5.63
CA THR A 56 -7.34 -7.76 6.27
C THR A 56 -8.04 -6.59 5.59
N GLY A 57 -7.35 -5.89 4.73
CA GLY A 57 -7.94 -4.76 4.02
C GLY A 57 -7.07 -4.31 2.85
N LEU A 58 -7.69 -3.55 1.96
CA LEU A 58 -7.04 -2.95 0.82
C LEU A 58 -7.59 -1.54 0.64
N HIS A 59 -6.71 -0.59 0.39
CA HIS A 59 -7.10 0.80 0.16
C HIS A 59 -6.37 1.37 -1.04
N THR A 60 -7.10 2.01 -1.94
CA THR A 60 -6.51 2.74 -3.06
C THR A 60 -6.20 4.16 -2.62
N VAL A 61 -4.93 4.51 -2.57
CA VAL A 61 -4.45 5.81 -2.10
C VAL A 61 -4.51 6.84 -3.22
N SER A 62 -4.12 6.45 -4.43
CA SER A 62 -3.98 7.36 -5.56
C SER A 62 -4.18 6.62 -6.87
N ILE A 63 -4.80 7.31 -7.83
CA ILE A 63 -5.00 6.84 -9.20
C ILE A 63 -4.53 7.93 -10.14
N GLY A 64 -3.78 7.56 -11.18
CA GLY A 64 -3.25 8.47 -12.17
C GLY A 64 -1.74 8.57 -12.07
N HIS A 65 -1.17 9.73 -12.42
CA HIS A 65 0.27 9.93 -12.36
C HIS A 65 0.74 10.02 -10.91
N LEU A 66 1.70 9.15 -10.54
CA LEU A 66 2.23 9.09 -9.18
C LEU A 66 3.41 10.04 -9.02
N SER A 67 3.37 10.84 -7.95
CA SER A 67 4.50 11.64 -7.50
C SER A 67 4.55 11.62 -5.97
N ALA A 68 5.68 12.02 -5.39
CA ALA A 68 5.85 12.06 -3.94
C ALA A 68 4.82 12.97 -3.26
N SER A 69 4.31 14.00 -3.97
CA SER A 69 3.29 14.92 -3.45
C SER A 69 1.88 14.32 -3.47
N ILE A 70 1.64 13.30 -4.32
CA ILE A 70 0.33 12.63 -4.42
C ILE A 70 0.22 11.50 -3.38
N VAL A 71 1.31 10.76 -3.16
CA VAL A 71 1.35 9.66 -2.19
C VAL A 71 1.89 10.20 -0.88
N HIS A 72 1.01 10.87 -0.12
CA HIS A 72 1.40 11.47 1.15
C HIS A 72 1.32 10.44 2.28
N PRO A 73 2.31 10.37 3.19
CA PRO A 73 2.26 9.44 4.34
C PRO A 73 0.97 9.56 5.15
N ARG A 74 0.45 10.75 5.31
CA ARG A 74 -0.81 11.01 6.02
C ARG A 74 -1.96 10.18 5.46
N GLU A 75 -2.09 10.10 4.13
CA GLU A 75 -3.17 9.36 3.48
C GLU A 75 -2.95 7.86 3.53
N VAL A 76 -1.71 7.40 3.39
CA VAL A 76 -1.35 5.99 3.49
C VAL A 76 -1.62 5.46 4.90
N PHE A 77 -1.14 6.16 5.92
CA PHE A 77 -1.25 5.70 7.30
C PHE A 77 -2.63 5.91 7.91
N LYS A 78 -3.39 6.85 7.40
CA LYS A 78 -4.80 7.02 7.79
C LYS A 78 -5.57 5.72 7.58
N ALA A 79 -5.42 5.08 6.43
CA ALA A 79 -6.06 3.80 6.13
C ALA A 79 -5.54 2.69 7.06
N ALA A 80 -4.25 2.62 7.29
CA ALA A 80 -3.64 1.62 8.15
C ALA A 80 -4.11 1.75 9.59
N ILE A 81 -4.19 2.97 10.11
CA ILE A 81 -4.65 3.24 11.48
C ILE A 81 -6.13 2.90 11.61
N LEU A 82 -6.97 3.35 10.67
CA LEU A 82 -8.40 3.06 10.66
C LEU A 82 -8.68 1.57 10.59
N GLY A 83 -7.90 0.83 9.80
CA GLY A 83 -8.03 -0.62 9.64
C GLY A 83 -7.35 -1.43 10.74
N ASN A 84 -6.78 -0.81 11.75
CA ASN A 84 -6.04 -1.48 12.84
C ASN A 84 -4.94 -2.41 12.31
N ALA A 85 -4.23 -1.99 11.28
CA ALA A 85 -3.17 -2.79 10.68
C ALA A 85 -1.97 -2.92 11.61
N ALA A 86 -1.42 -4.14 11.71
CA ALA A 86 -0.15 -4.38 12.41
C ALA A 86 1.02 -4.03 11.49
N ARG A 87 0.87 -4.31 10.20
CA ARG A 87 1.83 -4.02 9.14
C ARG A 87 1.10 -3.63 7.88
N MET A 88 1.84 -3.13 6.92
CA MET A 88 1.25 -2.84 5.61
C MET A 88 2.21 -3.24 4.49
N MET A 89 1.66 -3.40 3.32
CA MET A 89 2.40 -3.59 2.09
C MET A 89 1.98 -2.54 1.08
N LEU A 90 2.95 -1.93 0.42
CA LEU A 90 2.71 -0.94 -0.61
C LEU A 90 2.72 -1.64 -1.97
N ALA A 91 1.90 -1.18 -2.88
CA ALA A 91 1.90 -1.70 -4.24
C ALA A 91 1.46 -0.65 -5.24
N HIS A 92 2.05 -0.70 -6.43
CA HIS A 92 1.54 0.04 -7.57
C HIS A 92 1.93 -0.66 -8.87
N ASN A 93 1.27 -0.26 -9.95
CA ASN A 93 1.52 -0.80 -11.27
C ASN A 93 2.21 0.24 -12.14
N HIS A 94 3.04 -0.26 -13.06
CA HIS A 94 3.59 0.54 -14.15
C HIS A 94 2.88 0.15 -15.46
N PRO A 95 1.98 0.99 -16.00
CA PRO A 95 1.29 0.67 -17.26
C PRO A 95 2.21 0.45 -18.45
N SER A 96 3.46 0.94 -18.38
CA SER A 96 4.47 0.66 -19.40
C SER A 96 4.86 -0.82 -19.48
N GLY A 97 4.60 -1.57 -18.40
CA GLY A 97 4.95 -2.98 -18.29
C GLY A 97 6.31 -3.25 -17.67
N ASN A 98 7.14 -2.24 -17.47
CA ASN A 98 8.46 -2.37 -16.84
C ASN A 98 8.34 -2.09 -15.34
N PRO A 99 8.59 -3.08 -14.46
CA PRO A 99 8.39 -2.91 -13.01
C PRO A 99 9.54 -2.21 -12.30
N GLN A 100 10.59 -1.79 -13.00
CA GLN A 100 11.71 -1.11 -12.36
C GLN A 100 11.27 0.18 -11.70
N PRO A 101 11.70 0.44 -10.44
CA PRO A 101 11.30 1.66 -9.74
C PRO A 101 11.92 2.90 -10.36
N SER A 102 11.14 3.98 -10.39
CA SER A 102 11.66 5.30 -10.70
C SER A 102 12.37 5.87 -9.47
N GLN A 103 13.09 6.98 -9.66
CA GLN A 103 13.70 7.68 -8.53
C GLN A 103 12.64 8.17 -7.54
N GLU A 104 11.50 8.62 -8.03
CA GLU A 104 10.38 9.03 -7.18
C GLU A 104 9.81 7.86 -6.39
N ASP A 105 9.72 6.67 -6.99
CA ASP A 105 9.28 5.47 -6.29
C ASP A 105 10.20 5.14 -5.11
N ILE A 106 11.51 5.26 -5.32
CA ILE A 106 12.51 4.99 -4.28
C ILE A 106 12.39 5.99 -3.14
N VAL A 107 12.29 7.28 -3.46
CA VAL A 107 12.16 8.35 -2.46
C VAL A 107 10.86 8.19 -1.66
N THR A 108 9.75 7.94 -2.34
CA THR A 108 8.45 7.74 -1.71
C THR A 108 8.46 6.52 -0.78
N THR A 109 9.03 5.42 -1.24
CA THR A 109 9.12 4.19 -0.44
C THR A 109 9.93 4.42 0.84
N LYS A 110 11.08 5.06 0.72
CA LYS A 110 11.92 5.39 1.87
C LYS A 110 11.17 6.24 2.88
N ARG A 111 10.48 7.26 2.41
CA ARG A 111 9.70 8.17 3.26
C ARG A 111 8.58 7.42 3.99
N LEU A 112 7.89 6.51 3.32
CA LEU A 112 6.83 5.71 3.93
C LEU A 112 7.37 4.71 4.94
N CYS A 113 8.51 4.09 4.66
CA CYS A 113 9.16 3.19 5.62
C CYS A 113 9.56 3.93 6.90
N GLU A 114 10.13 5.12 6.78
CA GLU A 114 10.50 5.96 7.93
C GLU A 114 9.25 6.34 8.75
N ALA A 115 8.16 6.72 8.09
CA ALA A 115 6.91 7.03 8.76
C ALA A 115 6.32 5.82 9.47
N GLY A 116 6.39 4.65 8.86
CA GLY A 116 5.92 3.38 9.45
C GLY A 116 6.71 3.01 10.70
N GLU A 117 8.01 3.20 10.65
CA GLU A 117 8.88 2.96 11.80
C GLU A 117 8.48 3.85 12.99
N LEU A 118 8.24 5.13 12.72
CA LEU A 118 7.80 6.09 13.73
C LEU A 118 6.44 5.72 14.34
N LEU A 119 5.50 5.26 13.50
CA LEU A 119 4.14 4.96 13.92
C LEU A 119 3.96 3.52 14.45
N GLY A 120 4.98 2.68 14.35
CA GLY A 120 4.88 1.29 14.76
C GLY A 120 4.05 0.41 13.82
N ILE A 121 3.91 0.82 12.56
CA ILE A 121 3.24 0.06 11.51
C ILE A 121 4.27 -0.19 10.41
N GLU A 122 4.92 -1.35 10.46
CA GLU A 122 6.00 -1.68 9.54
C GLU A 122 5.50 -1.77 8.10
N VAL A 123 6.23 -1.14 7.18
CA VAL A 123 6.08 -1.37 5.74
C VAL A 123 6.85 -2.65 5.40
N LEU A 124 6.12 -3.74 5.17
CA LEU A 124 6.73 -5.05 4.97
C LEU A 124 7.46 -5.14 3.64
N ASP A 125 6.88 -4.58 2.57
CA ASP A 125 7.46 -4.55 1.24
C ASP A 125 6.76 -3.50 0.39
N HIS A 126 7.34 -3.21 -0.76
CA HIS A 126 6.72 -2.43 -1.83
C HIS A 126 6.88 -3.24 -3.11
N ILE A 127 5.75 -3.59 -3.72
CA ILE A 127 5.70 -4.38 -4.96
C ILE A 127 5.26 -3.48 -6.10
N ILE A 128 6.07 -3.42 -7.15
CA ILE A 128 5.70 -2.75 -8.39
C ILE A 128 5.39 -3.84 -9.41
N ILE A 129 4.22 -3.80 -10.03
CA ILE A 129 3.86 -4.78 -11.03
C ILE A 129 3.97 -4.22 -12.45
N GLY A 130 4.56 -5.02 -13.34
CA GLY A 130 4.60 -4.80 -14.78
C GLY A 130 3.56 -5.64 -15.49
N TYR A 131 3.85 -6.12 -16.71
CA TYR A 131 2.91 -6.96 -17.45
C TYR A 131 2.79 -8.37 -16.87
N GLU A 132 3.91 -9.08 -16.77
CA GLU A 132 3.95 -10.44 -16.23
C GLU A 132 5.08 -10.63 -15.23
N ASN A 133 5.55 -9.54 -14.68
CA ASN A 133 6.67 -9.52 -13.75
C ASN A 133 6.41 -8.48 -12.67
N TYR A 134 7.24 -8.51 -11.65
CA TYR A 134 7.15 -7.56 -10.55
C TYR A 134 8.55 -7.24 -10.01
N TYR A 135 8.62 -6.15 -9.25
CA TYR A 135 9.79 -5.74 -8.49
C TYR A 135 9.41 -5.70 -7.02
N SER A 136 10.18 -6.35 -6.17
CA SER A 136 10.04 -6.30 -4.71
C SER A 136 11.20 -5.53 -4.13
N PHE A 137 10.91 -4.44 -3.45
CA PHE A 137 11.94 -3.64 -2.79
C PHE A 137 12.69 -4.45 -1.73
N LYS A 138 11.98 -5.30 -1.00
CA LYS A 138 12.59 -6.17 0.02
C LYS A 138 13.50 -7.21 -0.61
N GLN A 139 13.06 -7.86 -1.67
CA GLN A 139 13.85 -8.88 -2.38
C GLN A 139 15.13 -8.29 -2.96
N GLU A 140 15.07 -7.04 -3.43
CA GLU A 140 16.22 -6.33 -4.00
C GLU A 140 17.02 -5.55 -2.94
N SER A 141 16.74 -5.77 -1.67
CA SER A 141 17.44 -5.14 -0.54
C SER A 141 17.36 -3.60 -0.56
N MET A 142 16.23 -3.06 -0.98
CA MET A 142 15.98 -1.62 -1.07
C MET A 142 15.10 -1.11 0.08
N LEU A 143 14.76 -1.96 1.02
CA LEU A 143 14.03 -1.59 2.24
C LEU A 143 14.96 -1.62 3.44
#